data_6e86910a31d1f46817b23a555490a571
#
_entry.id   6e86910a31d1f46817b23a555490a571
#
_cell.length_a   1.000
_cell.length_b   1.000
_cell.length_c   1.000
_cell.angle_alpha   90.00
_cell.angle_beta   90.00
_cell.angle_gamma   90.00
#
_symmetry.space_group_name_H-M   'P 1'
#
loop_
_entity.id
_entity.type
_entity.pdbx_description
1 polymer ?
#
loop_
_entity_poly.entity_id
_entity_poly.type
_entity_poly.pdbx_seq_one_letter_code
_entity_poly.pdbx_strand_id
1 'polypeptide(L)'
;MLTTYYTRERTRTMYAAAPAGPYLDEFSQWLEQRGFTTRTIRRCLFGATQFTMWAAAAGITVQRLDATHLEEFRCYLAQHGQLQYASGNPTPRCMGAHHFFAFLSAQGIVSAFAVAVPNSPPPTLLTAFEHWMDVHRGVTAQTLRNYRPILLDLLTTLDDRPEQLEAKSLRAFILARAQSHGKGKAKNVVTATRMFVRFLIANGRCAPGLDEAIPTIAMWRLSTLPQYLPADDVERIITACDASTPLGARDQAIILLMARLGLRGSDVVGLCFPDLNWQDATLVVSGKSRRATRLPLPQDVGDALLHYLEYARPPVDIDRVFITVMAPWGPISRAVIRQTAARAIQRAGIRAPTSGSRVFRHSAATTMLRQGASLQTIGDILRHTSIETSAHYAKVDIDLLQQVARPWPEGALC
;
A
#
# COMPACT_ATOMS: atom_id res chain seq x y z
N MET A 1 -14.55 27.39 -21.08
CA MET A 1 -15.01 26.36 -20.11
C MET A 1 -15.38 26.85 -18.73
N LEU A 2 -14.83 27.95 -18.25
CA LEU A 2 -15.26 28.55 -16.95
C LEU A 2 -16.78 28.85 -16.87
N THR A 3 -17.46 28.99 -18.01
CA THR A 3 -18.94 29.14 -18.10
C THR A 3 -19.70 27.94 -17.52
N THR A 4 -19.15 26.74 -17.60
CA THR A 4 -19.77 25.52 -17.05
C THR A 4 -19.77 25.56 -15.52
N TYR A 5 -18.77 26.19 -14.91
CA TYR A 5 -18.59 26.21 -13.45
C TYR A 5 -19.12 27.47 -12.79
N TYR A 6 -19.10 28.61 -13.49
CA TYR A 6 -19.47 29.91 -12.95
C TYR A 6 -20.45 30.64 -13.86
N THR A 7 -21.66 30.90 -13.36
CA THR A 7 -22.71 31.62 -14.10
C THR A 7 -22.47 33.13 -14.14
N ARG A 8 -21.89 33.71 -13.07
CA ARG A 8 -21.68 35.14 -12.93
C ARG A 8 -20.46 35.61 -13.74
N GLU A 9 -20.67 36.58 -14.63
CA GLU A 9 -19.61 37.15 -15.50
C GLU A 9 -18.44 37.72 -14.70
N ARG A 10 -18.74 38.52 -13.68
CA ARG A 10 -17.71 39.08 -12.77
C ARG A 10 -16.78 38.01 -12.19
N THR A 11 -17.32 36.85 -11.83
CA THR A 11 -16.52 35.75 -11.29
C THR A 11 -15.61 35.16 -12.37
N ARG A 12 -16.12 34.97 -13.58
CA ARG A 12 -15.33 34.46 -14.73
C ARG A 12 -14.17 35.38 -15.08
N THR A 13 -14.44 36.68 -15.14
CA THR A 13 -13.43 37.72 -15.41
C THR A 13 -12.33 37.72 -14.34
N MET A 14 -12.71 37.57 -13.07
CA MET A 14 -11.76 37.48 -11.95
C MET A 14 -10.83 36.28 -12.07
N TYR A 15 -11.37 35.09 -12.42
CA TYR A 15 -10.56 33.89 -12.62
C TYR A 15 -9.69 33.99 -13.88
N ALA A 16 -10.20 34.53 -14.97
CA ALA A 16 -9.44 34.72 -16.21
C ALA A 16 -8.27 35.72 -16.05
N ALA A 17 -8.44 36.74 -15.22
CA ALA A 17 -7.40 37.73 -14.94
C ALA A 17 -6.34 37.25 -13.94
N ALA A 18 -6.57 36.16 -13.23
CA ALA A 18 -5.60 35.60 -12.28
C ALA A 18 -4.40 34.96 -13.01
N PRO A 19 -3.22 34.82 -12.38
CA PRO A 19 -2.06 34.19 -13.00
C PRO A 19 -2.31 32.74 -13.44
N ALA A 20 -3.23 32.02 -12.79
CA ALA A 20 -3.68 30.70 -13.23
C ALA A 20 -4.62 30.75 -14.45
N GLY A 21 -5.20 31.91 -14.79
CA GLY A 21 -6.25 32.07 -15.79
C GLY A 21 -6.05 31.34 -17.11
N PRO A 22 -4.88 31.45 -17.77
CA PRO A 22 -4.59 30.75 -19.04
C PRO A 22 -4.67 29.23 -18.95
N TYR A 23 -4.55 28.67 -17.76
CA TYR A 23 -4.50 27.20 -17.54
C TYR A 23 -5.80 26.63 -16.98
N LEU A 24 -6.73 27.45 -16.50
CA LEU A 24 -7.90 26.96 -15.74
C LEU A 24 -8.86 26.13 -16.57
N ASP A 25 -9.00 26.39 -17.85
CA ASP A 25 -9.87 25.61 -18.73
C ASP A 25 -9.31 24.18 -18.95
N GLU A 26 -8.04 24.04 -19.26
CA GLU A 26 -7.37 22.76 -19.39
C GLU A 26 -7.30 22.02 -18.05
N PHE A 27 -7.04 22.74 -16.96
CA PHE A 27 -7.04 22.18 -15.61
C PHE A 27 -8.40 21.63 -15.22
N SER A 28 -9.49 22.32 -15.60
CA SER A 28 -10.84 21.84 -15.33
C SER A 28 -11.15 20.54 -16.08
N GLN A 29 -10.75 20.44 -17.35
CA GLN A 29 -10.88 19.21 -18.15
C GLN A 29 -10.06 18.05 -17.55
N TRP A 30 -8.83 18.34 -17.15
CA TRP A 30 -7.93 17.38 -16.52
C TRP A 30 -8.54 16.82 -15.21
N LEU A 31 -9.26 17.63 -14.45
CA LEU A 31 -9.99 17.19 -13.26
C LEU A 31 -11.25 16.37 -13.62
N GLU A 32 -12.02 16.78 -14.65
CA GLU A 32 -13.18 16.02 -15.13
C GLU A 32 -12.79 14.60 -15.59
N GLN A 33 -11.75 14.48 -16.39
CA GLN A 33 -11.22 13.20 -16.84
C GLN A 33 -10.79 12.28 -15.70
N ARG A 34 -10.49 12.85 -14.54
CA ARG A 34 -10.15 12.12 -13.30
C ARG A 34 -11.34 11.88 -12.37
N GLY A 35 -12.54 12.22 -12.81
CA GLY A 35 -13.78 11.94 -12.10
C GLY A 35 -14.15 12.90 -10.98
N PHE A 36 -13.55 14.09 -10.94
CA PHE A 36 -13.94 15.08 -9.94
C PHE A 36 -15.32 15.66 -10.22
N THR A 37 -16.14 15.81 -9.18
CA THR A 37 -17.45 16.44 -9.28
C THR A 37 -17.33 17.93 -9.53
N THR A 38 -18.32 18.55 -10.19
CA THR A 38 -18.40 20.00 -10.43
C THR A 38 -18.11 20.83 -9.18
N ARG A 39 -18.64 20.40 -8.02
CA ARG A 39 -18.38 21.08 -6.73
C ARG A 39 -16.91 21.03 -6.35
N THR A 40 -16.25 19.89 -6.53
CA THR A 40 -14.82 19.72 -6.21
C THR A 40 -13.96 20.49 -7.20
N ILE A 41 -14.31 20.49 -8.49
CA ILE A 41 -13.62 21.26 -9.52
C ILE A 41 -13.63 22.74 -9.18
N ARG A 42 -14.79 23.33 -8.83
CA ARG A 42 -14.86 24.72 -8.35
C ARG A 42 -13.90 25.02 -7.18
N ARG A 43 -13.81 24.09 -6.24
CA ARG A 43 -12.88 24.21 -5.10
C ARG A 43 -11.41 24.14 -5.53
N CYS A 44 -11.09 23.29 -6.50
CA CYS A 44 -9.75 23.19 -7.05
C CYS A 44 -9.37 24.43 -7.85
N LEU A 45 -10.27 24.96 -8.68
CA LEU A 45 -10.06 26.22 -9.42
C LEU A 45 -9.80 27.40 -8.47
N PHE A 46 -10.59 27.50 -7.38
CA PHE A 46 -10.35 28.49 -6.34
C PHE A 46 -8.96 28.34 -5.72
N GLY A 47 -8.57 27.12 -5.32
CA GLY A 47 -7.26 26.89 -4.70
C GLY A 47 -6.08 27.13 -5.65
N ALA A 48 -6.22 26.78 -6.93
CA ALA A 48 -5.23 27.09 -7.98
C ALA A 48 -5.01 28.60 -8.10
N THR A 49 -6.10 29.36 -8.14
CA THR A 49 -6.05 30.82 -8.21
C THR A 49 -5.38 31.41 -6.98
N GLN A 50 -5.74 30.96 -5.77
CA GLN A 50 -5.11 31.45 -4.53
C GLN A 50 -3.61 31.16 -4.47
N PHE A 51 -3.19 29.96 -4.91
CA PHE A 51 -1.79 29.56 -4.96
C PHE A 51 -0.99 30.44 -5.92
N THR A 52 -1.50 30.65 -7.13
CA THR A 52 -0.79 31.46 -8.13
C THR A 52 -0.81 32.95 -7.82
N MET A 53 -1.83 33.46 -7.14
CA MET A 53 -1.83 34.84 -6.62
C MET A 53 -0.80 35.02 -5.50
N TRP A 54 -0.69 34.05 -4.60
CA TRP A 54 0.35 34.07 -3.56
C TRP A 54 1.75 34.06 -4.19
N ALA A 55 1.99 33.18 -5.17
CA ALA A 55 3.27 33.14 -5.89
C ALA A 55 3.58 34.45 -6.63
N ALA A 56 2.59 35.01 -7.32
CA ALA A 56 2.75 36.28 -8.03
C ALA A 56 3.09 37.44 -7.07
N ALA A 57 2.54 37.48 -5.86
CA ALA A 57 2.90 38.46 -4.83
C ALA A 57 4.38 38.32 -4.38
N ALA A 58 4.97 37.13 -4.53
CA ALA A 58 6.41 36.90 -4.32
C ALA A 58 7.25 37.04 -5.61
N GLY A 59 6.66 37.55 -6.71
CA GLY A 59 7.36 37.72 -7.99
C GLY A 59 7.60 36.41 -8.78
N ILE A 60 6.91 35.30 -8.44
CA ILE A 60 7.09 34.02 -9.03
C ILE A 60 6.01 33.79 -10.09
N THR A 61 6.42 33.54 -11.34
CA THR A 61 5.49 33.18 -12.43
C THR A 61 5.10 31.71 -12.39
N VAL A 62 3.96 31.35 -13.01
CA VAL A 62 3.46 29.97 -13.02
C VAL A 62 4.50 28.98 -13.59
N GLN A 63 5.25 29.36 -14.61
CA GLN A 63 6.28 28.53 -15.24
C GLN A 63 7.52 28.29 -14.36
N ARG A 64 7.72 29.14 -13.35
CA ARG A 64 8.82 29.01 -12.38
C ARG A 64 8.42 28.32 -11.08
N LEU A 65 7.16 27.90 -10.97
CA LEU A 65 6.73 27.13 -9.82
C LEU A 65 7.46 25.78 -9.75
N ASP A 66 7.82 25.38 -8.54
CA ASP A 66 8.39 24.09 -8.24
C ASP A 66 7.81 23.50 -6.94
N ALA A 67 8.28 22.34 -6.55
CA ALA A 67 7.80 21.65 -5.35
C ALA A 67 8.08 22.43 -4.05
N THR A 68 9.14 23.25 -4.04
CA THR A 68 9.51 24.09 -2.90
C THR A 68 8.45 25.15 -2.66
N HIS A 69 8.02 25.85 -3.71
CA HIS A 69 6.98 26.86 -3.63
C HIS A 69 5.62 26.29 -3.20
N LEU A 70 5.30 25.03 -3.61
CA LEU A 70 4.10 24.37 -3.11
C LEU A 70 4.17 24.10 -1.60
N GLU A 71 5.34 23.71 -1.09
CA GLU A 71 5.53 23.47 0.34
C GLU A 71 5.55 24.79 1.15
N GLU A 72 6.16 25.84 0.62
CA GLU A 72 6.12 27.17 1.20
C GLU A 72 4.68 27.69 1.31
N PHE A 73 3.87 27.52 0.25
CA PHE A 73 2.45 27.86 0.31
C PHE A 73 1.69 27.03 1.35
N ARG A 74 2.01 25.74 1.51
CA ARG A 74 1.44 24.91 2.57
C ARG A 74 1.82 25.41 3.97
N CYS A 75 3.08 25.79 4.18
CA CYS A 75 3.55 26.40 5.42
C CYS A 75 2.81 27.72 5.69
N TYR A 76 2.66 28.56 4.68
CA TYR A 76 1.86 29.79 4.75
C TYR A 76 0.42 29.51 5.19
N LEU A 77 -0.25 28.53 4.56
CA LEU A 77 -1.60 28.14 4.95
C LEU A 77 -1.68 27.58 6.37
N ALA A 78 -0.67 26.84 6.82
CA ALA A 78 -0.61 26.30 8.18
C ALA A 78 -0.51 27.42 9.22
N GLN A 79 0.36 28.41 8.99
CA GLN A 79 0.53 29.58 9.87
C GLN A 79 -0.75 30.41 10.01
N HIS A 80 -1.59 30.42 8.96
CA HIS A 80 -2.86 31.16 8.96
C HIS A 80 -4.08 30.29 9.32
N GLY A 81 -3.88 29.06 9.80
CA GLY A 81 -4.98 28.13 10.15
C GLY A 81 -5.83 27.70 8.96
N GLN A 82 -5.31 27.76 7.72
CA GLN A 82 -6.04 27.53 6.47
C GLN A 82 -5.61 26.25 5.74
N LEU A 83 -4.76 25.42 6.35
CA LEU A 83 -4.25 24.19 5.73
C LEU A 83 -5.32 23.09 5.74
N GLN A 84 -5.97 22.87 6.88
CA GLN A 84 -6.93 21.82 7.10
C GLN A 84 -8.13 22.33 7.88
N TYR A 85 -9.29 21.65 7.70
CA TYR A 85 -10.45 21.82 8.57
C TYR A 85 -10.23 21.11 9.92
N ALA A 86 -11.06 21.39 10.91
CA ALA A 86 -11.05 20.69 12.20
C ALA A 86 -11.24 19.16 12.05
N SER A 87 -11.85 18.72 10.96
CA SER A 87 -11.98 17.31 10.58
C SER A 87 -10.70 16.64 10.05
N GLY A 88 -9.58 17.40 9.93
CA GLY A 88 -8.34 16.93 9.33
C GLY A 88 -8.31 16.91 7.81
N ASN A 89 -9.43 17.23 7.13
CA ASN A 89 -9.47 17.29 5.67
C ASN A 89 -8.81 18.56 5.14
N PRO A 90 -8.10 18.51 3.98
CA PRO A 90 -7.47 19.69 3.40
C PRO A 90 -8.51 20.74 2.98
N THR A 91 -8.16 22.02 3.15
CA THR A 91 -9.00 23.11 2.66
C THR A 91 -8.98 23.19 1.12
N PRO A 92 -9.95 23.89 0.49
CA PRO A 92 -9.93 24.12 -0.96
C PRO A 92 -8.63 24.76 -1.45
N ARG A 93 -8.00 25.63 -0.66
CA ARG A 93 -6.72 26.27 -0.99
C ARG A 93 -5.60 25.24 -1.10
N CYS A 94 -5.44 24.40 -0.10
CA CYS A 94 -4.43 23.35 -0.07
C CYS A 94 -4.68 22.31 -1.17
N MET A 95 -5.91 21.83 -1.27
CA MET A 95 -6.29 20.81 -2.27
C MET A 95 -6.11 21.33 -3.70
N GLY A 96 -6.58 22.54 -4.00
CA GLY A 96 -6.50 23.12 -5.34
C GLY A 96 -5.06 23.42 -5.75
N ALA A 97 -4.23 23.94 -4.85
CA ALA A 97 -2.80 24.14 -5.11
C ALA A 97 -2.10 22.82 -5.48
N HIS A 98 -2.36 21.76 -4.71
CA HIS A 98 -1.76 20.44 -4.95
C HIS A 98 -2.16 19.87 -6.31
N HIS A 99 -3.45 19.88 -6.64
CA HIS A 99 -3.94 19.36 -7.92
C HIS A 99 -3.49 20.22 -9.11
N PHE A 100 -3.43 21.52 -8.95
CA PHE A 100 -2.96 22.42 -9.99
C PHE A 100 -1.48 22.21 -10.29
N PHE A 101 -0.66 22.10 -9.26
CA PHE A 101 0.75 21.78 -9.43
C PHE A 101 0.96 20.42 -10.11
N ALA A 102 0.17 19.40 -9.71
CA ALA A 102 0.20 18.08 -10.35
C ALA A 102 -0.21 18.14 -11.84
N PHE A 103 -1.19 18.98 -12.18
CA PHE A 103 -1.59 19.25 -13.57
C PHE A 103 -0.45 19.90 -14.36
N LEU A 104 0.13 21.00 -13.83
CA LEU A 104 1.25 21.70 -14.50
C LEU A 104 2.45 20.76 -14.73
N SER A 105 2.75 19.90 -13.77
CA SER A 105 3.81 18.90 -13.88
C SER A 105 3.49 17.85 -14.96
N ALA A 106 2.24 17.40 -15.03
CA ALA A 106 1.80 16.42 -16.05
C ALA A 106 1.83 17.00 -17.47
N GLN A 107 1.64 18.33 -17.61
CA GLN A 107 1.74 19.05 -18.88
C GLN A 107 3.19 19.47 -19.22
N GLY A 108 4.16 19.19 -18.35
CA GLY A 108 5.54 19.59 -18.57
C GLY A 108 5.80 21.11 -18.43
N ILE A 109 4.83 21.88 -17.91
CA ILE A 109 4.94 23.32 -17.72
C ILE A 109 5.88 23.66 -16.57
N VAL A 110 5.88 22.81 -15.51
CA VAL A 110 6.78 22.91 -14.37
C VAL A 110 7.53 21.60 -14.20
N SER A 111 8.69 21.67 -13.55
CA SER A 111 9.48 20.46 -13.26
C SER A 111 8.64 19.48 -12.45
N ALA A 112 8.61 18.22 -12.88
CA ALA A 112 7.87 17.16 -12.20
C ALA A 112 8.23 17.15 -10.70
N PHE A 113 7.28 16.73 -9.87
CA PHE A 113 7.53 16.47 -8.45
C PHE A 113 8.81 15.64 -8.31
N ALA A 114 9.91 16.28 -7.99
CA ALA A 114 10.86 15.60 -7.14
C ALA A 114 10.06 15.31 -5.86
N VAL A 115 9.77 14.05 -5.59
CA VAL A 115 9.29 13.62 -4.27
C VAL A 115 10.10 14.44 -3.28
N ALA A 116 9.46 15.19 -2.39
CA ALA A 116 10.15 16.03 -1.41
C ALA A 116 11.20 15.14 -0.73
N VAL A 117 12.39 15.22 -1.28
CA VAL A 117 13.56 14.65 -0.65
C VAL A 117 13.70 15.53 0.57
N PRO A 118 13.78 14.99 1.78
CA PRO A 118 14.09 15.77 2.96
C PRO A 118 15.25 16.69 2.59
N ASN A 119 15.24 17.94 3.05
CA ASN A 119 16.11 19.06 2.65
C ASN A 119 17.64 18.79 2.64
N SER A 120 18.05 17.56 2.81
CA SER A 120 19.38 17.04 2.54
C SER A 120 19.28 15.87 1.56
N PRO A 121 20.16 15.79 0.54
CA PRO A 121 20.26 14.61 -0.29
C PRO A 121 20.43 13.38 0.62
N PRO A 122 19.82 12.23 0.29
CA PRO A 122 20.02 11.05 1.10
C PRO A 122 21.52 10.79 1.21
N PRO A 123 22.01 10.39 2.39
CA PRO A 123 23.42 10.10 2.55
C PRO A 123 23.92 9.28 1.39
N THR A 124 25.00 9.69 0.75
CA THR A 124 25.60 8.99 -0.41
C THR A 124 25.78 7.51 -0.13
N LEU A 125 26.03 7.18 1.13
CA LEU A 125 26.19 5.83 1.64
C LEU A 125 24.88 5.01 1.56
N LEU A 126 23.72 5.63 1.84
CA LEU A 126 22.42 4.95 1.75
C LEU A 126 22.04 4.68 0.29
N THR A 127 22.32 5.62 -0.60
CA THR A 127 22.08 5.45 -2.05
C THR A 127 22.98 4.34 -2.62
N ALA A 128 24.25 4.30 -2.21
CA ALA A 128 25.17 3.23 -2.59
C ALA A 128 24.72 1.86 -2.06
N PHE A 129 24.22 1.79 -0.82
CA PHE A 129 23.63 0.57 -0.27
C PHE A 129 22.41 0.11 -1.05
N GLU A 130 21.48 1.01 -1.37
CA GLU A 130 20.28 0.68 -2.13
C GLU A 130 20.63 0.11 -3.51
N HIS A 131 21.61 0.71 -4.20
CA HIS A 131 22.11 0.20 -5.46
C HIS A 131 22.79 -1.18 -5.29
N TRP A 132 23.63 -1.34 -4.28
CA TRP A 132 24.27 -2.62 -3.97
C TRP A 132 23.24 -3.74 -3.69
N MET A 133 22.19 -3.44 -2.95
CA MET A 133 21.10 -4.37 -2.66
C MET A 133 20.29 -4.75 -3.91
N ASP A 134 20.09 -3.83 -4.82
CA ASP A 134 19.40 -4.08 -6.09
C ASP A 134 20.23 -5.00 -6.98
N VAL A 135 21.50 -4.66 -7.20
CA VAL A 135 22.42 -5.41 -8.08
C VAL A 135 22.73 -6.80 -7.54
N HIS A 136 23.10 -6.93 -6.27
CA HIS A 136 23.61 -8.19 -5.71
C HIS A 136 22.54 -9.09 -5.09
N ARG A 137 21.38 -8.54 -4.76
CA ARG A 137 20.30 -9.28 -4.06
C ARG A 137 18.96 -9.25 -4.79
N GLY A 138 18.79 -8.44 -5.82
CA GLY A 138 17.55 -8.31 -6.57
C GLY A 138 16.35 -7.97 -5.67
N VAL A 139 16.54 -7.18 -4.62
CA VAL A 139 15.49 -6.86 -3.66
C VAL A 139 14.48 -5.90 -4.26
N THR A 140 13.22 -6.05 -3.89
CA THR A 140 12.17 -5.17 -4.38
C THR A 140 12.30 -3.75 -3.81
N ALA A 141 11.92 -2.74 -4.59
CA ALA A 141 11.84 -1.34 -4.14
C ALA A 141 11.05 -1.17 -2.83
N GLN A 142 10.05 -2.04 -2.56
CA GLN A 142 9.31 -2.05 -1.30
C GLN A 142 10.19 -2.47 -0.12
N THR A 143 11.09 -3.41 -0.31
CA THR A 143 12.04 -3.84 0.73
C THR A 143 12.99 -2.69 1.08
N LEU A 144 13.53 -1.99 0.07
CA LEU A 144 14.38 -0.82 0.27
C LEU A 144 13.64 0.31 0.98
N ARG A 145 12.40 0.61 0.59
CA ARG A 145 11.55 1.58 1.30
C ARG A 145 11.33 1.22 2.77
N ASN A 146 11.26 -0.06 3.12
CA ASN A 146 11.14 -0.49 4.52
C ASN A 146 12.45 -0.39 5.30
N TYR A 147 13.60 -0.53 4.63
CA TYR A 147 14.92 -0.42 5.25
C TYR A 147 15.36 1.03 5.43
N ARG A 148 15.05 1.89 4.48
CA ARG A 148 15.47 3.31 4.45
C ARG A 148 15.28 4.05 5.78
N PRO A 149 14.10 4.09 6.43
CA PRO A 149 13.92 4.80 7.70
C PRO A 149 14.77 4.23 8.83
N ILE A 150 15.00 2.90 8.84
CA ILE A 150 15.82 2.25 9.85
C ILE A 150 17.29 2.65 9.69
N LEU A 151 17.76 2.70 8.44
CA LEU A 151 19.16 3.00 8.13
C LEU A 151 19.46 4.50 8.25
N LEU A 152 18.52 5.38 7.91
CA LEU A 152 18.64 6.81 8.19
C LEU A 152 18.84 7.08 9.68
N ASP A 153 18.05 6.43 10.49
CA ASP A 153 18.13 6.52 11.94
C ASP A 153 19.46 5.95 12.50
N LEU A 154 19.96 4.84 11.95
CA LEU A 154 21.27 4.32 12.28
C LEU A 154 22.39 5.30 11.89
N LEU A 155 22.34 5.85 10.67
CA LEU A 155 23.33 6.82 10.18
C LEU A 155 23.34 8.09 11.01
N THR A 156 22.18 8.62 11.38
CA THR A 156 22.05 9.76 12.28
C THR A 156 22.70 9.47 13.65
N THR A 157 22.55 8.24 14.17
CA THR A 157 23.17 7.84 15.45
C THR A 157 24.72 7.77 15.37
N LEU A 158 25.25 7.64 14.16
CA LEU A 158 26.69 7.49 13.88
C LEU A 158 27.34 8.78 13.33
N ASP A 159 26.62 9.91 13.32
CA ASP A 159 27.06 11.16 12.68
C ASP A 159 27.62 10.95 11.26
N ASP A 160 27.00 10.03 10.50
CA ASP A 160 27.45 9.59 9.17
C ASP A 160 28.88 9.01 9.10
N ARG A 161 29.42 8.52 10.21
CA ARG A 161 30.75 7.91 10.32
C ARG A 161 30.69 6.40 10.51
N PRO A 162 30.51 5.61 9.45
CA PRO A 162 30.38 4.15 9.54
C PRO A 162 31.67 3.46 10.06
N GLU A 163 32.82 4.11 9.95
CA GLU A 163 34.09 3.60 10.44
C GLU A 163 34.13 3.48 11.99
N GLN A 164 33.30 4.23 12.68
CA GLN A 164 33.16 4.20 14.15
C GLN A 164 32.15 3.14 14.63
N LEU A 165 31.67 2.29 13.72
CA LEU A 165 30.65 1.29 14.04
C LEU A 165 31.29 0.17 14.87
N GLU A 166 30.83 0.05 16.10
CA GLU A 166 31.26 -0.98 17.05
C GLU A 166 30.13 -1.97 17.36
N ALA A 167 30.51 -3.18 17.78
CA ALA A 167 29.55 -4.21 18.19
C ALA A 167 28.61 -3.74 19.33
N LYS A 168 29.13 -2.92 20.25
CA LYS A 168 28.37 -2.38 21.38
C LYS A 168 27.29 -1.39 20.92
N SER A 169 27.63 -0.45 20.04
CA SER A 169 26.71 0.56 19.49
C SER A 169 25.63 -0.09 18.63
N LEU A 170 25.99 -1.10 17.80
CA LEU A 170 25.01 -1.88 17.03
C LEU A 170 23.99 -2.61 17.90
N ARG A 171 24.47 -3.29 18.96
CA ARG A 171 23.57 -3.99 19.89
C ARG A 171 22.65 -3.01 20.61
N ALA A 172 23.18 -1.88 21.08
CA ALA A 172 22.38 -0.83 21.75
C ALA A 172 21.29 -0.27 20.82
N PHE A 173 21.64 0.06 19.57
CA PHE A 173 20.69 0.51 18.56
C PHE A 173 19.56 -0.50 18.31
N ILE A 174 19.92 -1.77 18.09
CA ILE A 174 18.95 -2.83 17.81
C ILE A 174 18.03 -3.06 19.01
N LEU A 175 18.56 -3.11 20.23
CA LEU A 175 17.79 -3.31 21.44
C LEU A 175 16.81 -2.18 21.70
N ALA A 176 17.27 -0.92 21.56
CA ALA A 176 16.41 0.25 21.71
C ALA A 176 15.22 0.23 20.72
N ARG A 177 15.49 -0.16 19.45
CA ARG A 177 14.44 -0.24 18.43
C ARG A 177 13.57 -1.49 18.57
N ALA A 178 14.09 -2.61 19.05
CA ALA A 178 13.34 -3.83 19.28
C ALA A 178 12.34 -3.69 20.43
N GLN A 179 12.68 -2.95 21.49
CA GLN A 179 11.81 -2.71 22.64
C GLN A 179 10.57 -1.87 22.28
N SER A 180 10.72 -0.89 21.40
CA SER A 180 9.62 0.00 20.97
C SER A 180 8.68 -0.61 19.94
N HIS A 181 8.98 -1.81 19.41
CA HIS A 181 8.28 -2.39 18.28
C HIS A 181 7.95 -3.88 18.49
N GLY A 182 6.84 -4.34 17.89
CA GLY A 182 6.51 -5.78 17.90
C GLY A 182 7.55 -6.63 17.12
N LYS A 183 7.61 -7.93 17.44
CA LYS A 183 8.60 -8.92 16.92
C LYS A 183 8.87 -8.83 15.41
N GLY A 184 7.83 -8.58 14.60
CA GLY A 184 7.99 -8.48 13.13
C GLY A 184 8.79 -7.25 12.69
N LYS A 185 8.55 -6.09 13.30
CA LYS A 185 9.33 -4.87 13.01
C LYS A 185 10.76 -5.00 13.55
N ALA A 186 10.92 -5.54 14.74
CA ALA A 186 12.23 -5.81 15.32
C ALA A 186 13.10 -6.70 14.42
N LYS A 187 12.50 -7.74 13.79
CA LYS A 187 13.18 -8.55 12.78
C LYS A 187 13.60 -7.74 11.56
N ASN A 188 12.79 -6.80 11.11
CA ASN A 188 13.15 -5.93 9.99
C ASN A 188 14.33 -5.01 10.35
N VAL A 189 14.37 -4.48 11.57
CA VAL A 189 15.52 -3.70 12.08
C VAL A 189 16.79 -4.54 12.02
N VAL A 190 16.77 -5.74 12.61
CA VAL A 190 17.92 -6.65 12.58
C VAL A 190 18.37 -6.98 11.16
N THR A 191 17.42 -7.27 10.26
CA THR A 191 17.75 -7.63 8.88
C THR A 191 18.31 -6.45 8.11
N ALA A 192 17.71 -5.26 8.20
CA ALA A 192 18.19 -4.05 7.55
C ALA A 192 19.61 -3.69 8.02
N THR A 193 19.82 -3.66 9.34
CA THR A 193 21.13 -3.35 9.94
C THR A 193 22.19 -4.37 9.52
N ARG A 194 21.89 -5.68 9.56
CA ARG A 194 22.83 -6.72 9.13
C ARG A 194 23.22 -6.60 7.66
N MET A 195 22.25 -6.32 6.78
CA MET A 195 22.54 -6.13 5.35
C MET A 195 23.38 -4.89 5.11
N PHE A 196 23.14 -3.81 5.85
CA PHE A 196 23.92 -2.60 5.75
C PHE A 196 25.37 -2.80 6.25
N VAL A 197 25.55 -3.48 7.37
CA VAL A 197 26.89 -3.82 7.89
C VAL A 197 27.65 -4.70 6.89
N ARG A 198 27.00 -5.69 6.27
CA ARG A 198 27.61 -6.51 5.20
C ARG A 198 28.02 -5.70 3.98
N PHE A 199 27.23 -4.72 3.60
CA PHE A 199 27.60 -3.77 2.56
C PHE A 199 28.84 -2.95 2.96
N LEU A 200 28.91 -2.47 4.20
CA LEU A 200 30.08 -1.72 4.70
C LEU A 200 31.33 -2.58 4.74
N ILE A 201 31.23 -3.84 5.19
CA ILE A 201 32.35 -4.81 5.17
C ILE A 201 32.81 -5.05 3.73
N ALA A 202 31.90 -5.30 2.80
CA ALA A 202 32.22 -5.55 1.39
C ALA A 202 32.90 -4.36 0.71
N ASN A 203 32.72 -3.14 1.21
CA ASN A 203 33.35 -1.91 0.73
C ASN A 203 34.57 -1.47 1.59
N GLY A 204 35.00 -2.30 2.52
CA GLY A 204 36.15 -1.99 3.37
C GLY A 204 35.96 -0.84 4.36
N ARG A 205 34.67 -0.49 4.66
CA ARG A 205 34.31 0.66 5.52
C ARG A 205 34.08 0.29 6.98
N CYS A 206 34.11 -0.96 7.34
CA CYS A 206 34.09 -1.42 8.73
C CYS A 206 34.78 -2.76 8.90
N ALA A 207 35.07 -3.13 10.15
CA ALA A 207 35.81 -4.35 10.47
C ALA A 207 35.06 -5.61 10.02
N PRO A 208 35.74 -6.62 9.45
CA PRO A 208 35.17 -7.93 9.17
C PRO A 208 34.56 -8.57 10.44
N GLY A 209 33.48 -9.34 10.30
CA GLY A 209 32.86 -10.04 11.41
C GLY A 209 31.89 -9.19 12.26
N LEU A 210 31.78 -7.89 12.00
CA LEU A 210 30.90 -7.01 12.75
C LEU A 210 29.40 -7.37 12.60
N ASP A 211 29.01 -7.98 11.47
CA ASP A 211 27.66 -8.47 11.23
C ASP A 211 27.28 -9.67 12.13
N GLU A 212 28.23 -10.40 12.67
CA GLU A 212 28.02 -11.49 13.64
C GLU A 212 27.64 -10.97 15.02
N ALA A 213 28.07 -9.75 15.35
CA ALA A 213 27.71 -9.09 16.61
C ALA A 213 26.21 -8.70 16.68
N ILE A 214 25.50 -8.72 15.54
CA ILE A 214 24.09 -8.39 15.46
C ILE A 214 23.25 -9.57 15.95
N PRO A 215 22.44 -9.40 17.03
CA PRO A 215 21.65 -10.47 17.60
C PRO A 215 20.61 -11.00 16.61
N THR A 216 20.28 -12.29 16.72
CA THR A 216 19.19 -12.88 15.97
C THR A 216 17.94 -12.91 16.83
N ILE A 217 16.83 -12.38 16.30
CA ILE A 217 15.54 -12.48 16.97
C ILE A 217 14.93 -13.85 16.66
N ALA A 218 14.82 -14.69 17.66
CA ALA A 218 14.19 -15.99 17.53
C ALA A 218 12.70 -15.81 17.17
N MET A 219 12.35 -16.29 16.00
CA MET A 219 10.96 -16.39 15.54
C MET A 219 10.70 -17.85 15.17
N TRP A 220 10.10 -18.57 16.09
CA TRP A 220 9.68 -19.93 15.84
C TRP A 220 8.53 -19.89 14.83
N ARG A 221 8.81 -20.32 13.61
CA ARG A 221 7.92 -20.21 12.45
C ARG A 221 6.56 -20.86 12.66
N LEU A 222 6.54 -21.88 13.54
CA LEU A 222 5.35 -22.66 13.86
C LEU A 222 4.83 -22.44 15.29
N SER A 223 5.23 -21.38 16.00
CA SER A 223 4.79 -21.14 17.39
C SER A 223 3.36 -20.64 17.53
N THR A 224 2.76 -20.11 16.46
CA THR A 224 1.40 -19.58 16.48
C THR A 224 0.47 -20.43 15.64
N LEU A 225 -0.81 -20.45 16.00
CA LEU A 225 -1.87 -21.01 15.17
C LEU A 225 -2.21 -20.04 14.01
N PRO A 226 -2.66 -20.55 12.86
CA PRO A 226 -3.23 -19.72 11.80
C PRO A 226 -4.41 -18.91 12.36
N GLN A 227 -4.40 -17.61 12.07
CA GLN A 227 -5.51 -16.74 12.40
C GLN A 227 -6.49 -16.72 11.23
N TYR A 228 -7.59 -17.43 11.34
CA TYR A 228 -8.63 -17.55 10.31
C TYR A 228 -10.01 -17.18 10.86
N LEU A 229 -10.97 -17.00 9.97
CA LEU A 229 -12.39 -16.82 10.26
C LEU A 229 -13.13 -18.13 9.96
N PRO A 230 -14.15 -18.51 10.75
CA PRO A 230 -15.09 -19.56 10.39
C PRO A 230 -15.75 -19.28 9.02
N ALA A 231 -16.15 -20.34 8.32
CA ALA A 231 -16.76 -20.19 6.99
C ALA A 231 -18.01 -19.30 7.02
N ASP A 232 -18.89 -19.49 8.02
CA ASP A 232 -20.11 -18.69 8.17
C ASP A 232 -19.80 -17.20 8.38
N ASP A 233 -18.73 -16.88 9.12
CA ASP A 233 -18.31 -15.49 9.29
C ASP A 233 -17.78 -14.90 7.99
N VAL A 234 -17.09 -15.69 7.16
CA VAL A 234 -16.64 -15.24 5.84
C VAL A 234 -17.84 -14.91 4.95
N GLU A 235 -18.88 -15.79 4.93
CA GLU A 235 -20.11 -15.53 4.18
C GLU A 235 -20.85 -14.28 4.67
N ARG A 236 -20.94 -14.10 5.98
CA ARG A 236 -21.53 -12.87 6.56
C ARG A 236 -20.78 -11.62 6.14
N ILE A 237 -19.44 -11.67 6.07
CA ILE A 237 -18.63 -10.53 5.60
C ILE A 237 -18.89 -10.24 4.12
N ILE A 238 -18.99 -11.27 3.28
CA ILE A 238 -19.29 -11.12 1.85
C ILE A 238 -20.67 -10.48 1.67
N THR A 239 -21.68 -10.98 2.38
CA THR A 239 -23.07 -10.47 2.32
C THR A 239 -23.19 -9.05 2.87
N ALA A 240 -22.36 -8.67 3.85
CA ALA A 240 -22.35 -7.31 4.40
C ALA A 240 -21.78 -6.25 3.44
N CYS A 241 -21.24 -6.65 2.28
CA CYS A 241 -20.86 -5.72 1.22
C CYS A 241 -22.11 -5.37 0.41
N ASP A 242 -22.60 -4.13 0.54
CA ASP A 242 -23.77 -3.64 -0.21
C ASP A 242 -23.42 -3.45 -1.69
N ALA A 243 -23.67 -4.49 -2.49
CA ALA A 243 -23.37 -4.51 -3.92
C ALA A 243 -24.19 -3.50 -4.75
N SER A 244 -25.24 -2.89 -4.19
CA SER A 244 -26.00 -1.84 -4.87
C SER A 244 -25.23 -0.53 -4.97
N THR A 245 -24.18 -0.36 -4.17
CA THR A 245 -23.31 0.80 -4.20
C THR A 245 -22.02 0.51 -4.96
N PRO A 246 -21.43 1.49 -5.70
CA PRO A 246 -20.16 1.28 -6.41
C PRO A 246 -19.02 0.83 -5.50
N LEU A 247 -18.98 1.36 -4.27
CA LEU A 247 -17.98 0.98 -3.29
C LEU A 247 -18.18 -0.45 -2.79
N GLY A 248 -19.42 -0.83 -2.52
CA GLY A 248 -19.75 -2.15 -2.01
C GLY A 248 -19.58 -3.25 -3.08
N ALA A 249 -19.96 -3.01 -4.33
CA ALA A 249 -19.73 -3.92 -5.44
C ALA A 249 -18.23 -4.20 -5.64
N ARG A 250 -17.41 -3.16 -5.65
CA ARG A 250 -15.95 -3.31 -5.70
C ARG A 250 -15.42 -4.10 -4.50
N ASP A 251 -15.84 -3.72 -3.30
CA ASP A 251 -15.36 -4.32 -2.05
C ASP A 251 -15.77 -5.81 -1.98
N GLN A 252 -16.98 -6.17 -2.45
CA GLN A 252 -17.45 -7.55 -2.52
C GLN A 252 -16.58 -8.40 -3.47
N ALA A 253 -16.32 -7.93 -4.68
CA ALA A 253 -15.46 -8.64 -5.64
C ALA A 253 -14.04 -8.85 -5.08
N ILE A 254 -13.49 -7.85 -4.40
CA ILE A 254 -12.18 -7.95 -3.74
C ILE A 254 -12.19 -9.01 -2.63
N ILE A 255 -13.22 -9.01 -1.77
CA ILE A 255 -13.32 -9.97 -0.65
C ILE A 255 -13.48 -11.38 -1.19
N LEU A 256 -14.33 -11.59 -2.20
CA LEU A 256 -14.53 -12.89 -2.84
C LEU A 256 -13.23 -13.45 -3.44
N LEU A 257 -12.45 -12.66 -4.17
CA LEU A 257 -11.14 -13.07 -4.69
C LEU A 257 -10.19 -13.53 -3.58
N MET A 258 -10.19 -12.83 -2.45
CA MET A 258 -9.35 -13.19 -1.31
C MET A 258 -9.88 -14.40 -0.54
N ALA A 259 -11.20 -14.54 -0.40
CA ALA A 259 -11.84 -15.59 0.39
C ALA A 259 -11.92 -16.92 -0.36
N ARG A 260 -12.25 -16.92 -1.66
CA ARG A 260 -12.38 -18.14 -2.48
C ARG A 260 -11.04 -18.64 -3.02
N LEU A 261 -10.23 -17.72 -3.55
CA LEU A 261 -8.97 -18.06 -4.22
C LEU A 261 -7.73 -17.82 -3.34
N GLY A 262 -7.92 -17.30 -2.14
CA GLY A 262 -6.81 -17.00 -1.23
C GLY A 262 -5.81 -16.00 -1.80
N LEU A 263 -6.21 -15.10 -2.71
CA LEU A 263 -5.31 -14.13 -3.33
C LEU A 263 -4.68 -13.20 -2.28
N ARG A 264 -3.41 -12.86 -2.51
CA ARG A 264 -2.77 -11.82 -1.69
C ARG A 264 -3.29 -10.45 -2.12
N GLY A 265 -3.36 -9.50 -1.19
CA GLY A 265 -3.74 -8.13 -1.53
C GLY A 265 -2.88 -7.49 -2.63
N SER A 266 -1.62 -7.92 -2.79
CA SER A 266 -0.77 -7.49 -3.91
C SER A 266 -1.23 -8.05 -5.25
N ASP A 267 -1.78 -9.26 -5.26
CA ASP A 267 -2.24 -9.92 -6.47
C ASP A 267 -3.52 -9.23 -6.96
N VAL A 268 -4.43 -8.92 -6.03
CA VAL A 268 -5.67 -8.17 -6.34
C VAL A 268 -5.36 -6.76 -6.87
N VAL A 269 -4.41 -6.05 -6.26
CA VAL A 269 -3.95 -4.74 -6.76
C VAL A 269 -3.34 -4.83 -8.15
N GLY A 270 -2.63 -5.94 -8.42
CA GLY A 270 -1.93 -6.17 -9.68
C GLY A 270 -2.82 -6.64 -10.82
N LEU A 271 -4.04 -7.11 -10.56
CA LEU A 271 -4.92 -7.73 -11.55
C LEU A 271 -5.29 -6.78 -12.69
N CYS A 272 -5.05 -7.21 -13.92
CA CYS A 272 -5.37 -6.48 -15.15
C CYS A 272 -6.46 -7.22 -15.96
N PHE A 273 -7.08 -6.54 -16.93
CA PHE A 273 -8.07 -7.17 -17.81
C PHE A 273 -7.52 -8.37 -18.58
N PRO A 274 -6.30 -8.36 -19.15
CA PRO A 274 -5.75 -9.51 -19.85
C PRO A 274 -5.51 -10.73 -18.94
N ASP A 275 -5.51 -10.55 -17.62
CA ASP A 275 -5.36 -11.65 -16.67
C ASP A 275 -6.66 -12.47 -16.49
N LEU A 276 -7.81 -11.96 -16.96
CA LEU A 276 -9.13 -12.59 -16.86
C LEU A 276 -9.48 -13.29 -18.18
N ASN A 277 -9.64 -14.61 -18.15
CA ASN A 277 -10.16 -15.36 -19.27
C ASN A 277 -11.59 -15.82 -18.95
N TRP A 278 -12.56 -15.10 -19.51
CA TRP A 278 -13.98 -15.35 -19.29
C TRP A 278 -14.46 -16.64 -19.98
N GLN A 279 -13.88 -16.98 -21.13
CA GLN A 279 -14.27 -18.19 -21.89
C GLN A 279 -13.91 -19.46 -21.14
N ASP A 280 -12.70 -19.51 -20.59
CA ASP A 280 -12.22 -20.68 -19.85
C ASP A 280 -12.55 -20.61 -18.36
N ALA A 281 -13.24 -19.56 -17.89
CA ALA A 281 -13.49 -19.26 -16.49
C ALA A 281 -12.21 -19.39 -15.64
N THR A 282 -11.14 -18.70 -16.06
CA THR A 282 -9.85 -18.70 -15.36
C THR A 282 -9.27 -17.31 -15.19
N LEU A 283 -8.40 -17.17 -14.21
CA LEU A 283 -7.60 -15.97 -14.03
C LEU A 283 -6.12 -16.31 -13.87
N VAL A 284 -5.24 -15.43 -14.36
CA VAL A 284 -3.79 -15.56 -14.26
C VAL A 284 -3.28 -14.62 -13.19
N VAL A 285 -2.45 -15.13 -12.28
CA VAL A 285 -1.88 -14.31 -11.20
C VAL A 285 -0.36 -14.47 -11.16
N SER A 286 0.34 -13.36 -11.29
CA SER A 286 1.79 -13.29 -11.18
C SER A 286 2.21 -12.96 -9.74
N GLY A 287 2.73 -13.94 -9.00
CA GLY A 287 3.17 -13.78 -7.62
C GLY A 287 4.56 -13.18 -7.47
N LYS A 288 5.07 -13.08 -6.23
CA LYS A 288 6.44 -12.63 -5.91
C LYS A 288 7.54 -13.43 -6.63
N SER A 289 7.27 -14.68 -6.98
CA SER A 289 8.20 -15.57 -7.70
C SER A 289 8.28 -15.30 -9.21
N ARG A 290 7.56 -14.30 -9.73
CA ARG A 290 7.41 -14.03 -11.17
C ARG A 290 6.84 -15.21 -11.98
N ARG A 291 6.40 -16.28 -11.33
CA ARG A 291 5.71 -17.39 -11.99
C ARG A 291 4.23 -17.04 -12.09
N ALA A 292 3.72 -16.99 -13.32
CA ALA A 292 2.30 -16.88 -13.58
C ALA A 292 1.63 -18.21 -13.22
N THR A 293 0.52 -18.14 -12.51
CA THR A 293 -0.29 -19.31 -12.15
C THR A 293 -1.72 -19.07 -12.62
N ARG A 294 -2.27 -20.00 -13.37
CA ARG A 294 -3.68 -20.00 -13.78
C ARG A 294 -4.50 -20.61 -12.66
N LEU A 295 -5.55 -19.92 -12.23
CA LEU A 295 -6.50 -20.36 -11.21
C LEU A 295 -7.90 -20.43 -11.82
N PRO A 296 -8.77 -21.37 -11.40
CA PRO A 296 -10.17 -21.35 -11.79
C PRO A 296 -10.85 -20.09 -11.24
N LEU A 297 -11.83 -19.59 -11.96
CA LEU A 297 -12.68 -18.46 -11.54
C LEU A 297 -14.04 -19.04 -11.12
N PRO A 298 -14.32 -19.18 -9.80
CA PRO A 298 -15.61 -19.63 -9.32
C PRO A 298 -16.74 -18.72 -9.77
N GLN A 299 -17.94 -19.26 -9.95
CA GLN A 299 -19.08 -18.53 -10.49
C GLN A 299 -19.40 -17.28 -9.66
N ASP A 300 -19.45 -17.39 -8.33
CA ASP A 300 -19.74 -16.27 -7.43
C ASP A 300 -18.70 -15.15 -7.52
N VAL A 301 -17.43 -15.49 -7.76
CA VAL A 301 -16.36 -14.52 -7.99
C VAL A 301 -16.52 -13.85 -9.36
N GLY A 302 -16.83 -14.65 -10.39
CA GLY A 302 -17.05 -14.16 -11.75
C GLY A 302 -18.23 -13.18 -11.80
N ASP A 303 -19.35 -13.53 -11.21
CA ASP A 303 -20.56 -12.70 -11.16
C ASP A 303 -20.30 -11.37 -10.44
N ALA A 304 -19.61 -11.40 -9.30
CA ALA A 304 -19.27 -10.18 -8.57
C ALA A 304 -18.27 -9.29 -9.33
N LEU A 305 -17.32 -9.89 -10.07
CA LEU A 305 -16.41 -9.14 -10.94
C LEU A 305 -17.17 -8.49 -12.10
N LEU A 306 -18.04 -9.23 -12.79
CA LEU A 306 -18.86 -8.69 -13.88
C LEU A 306 -19.75 -7.55 -13.37
N HIS A 307 -20.44 -7.77 -12.26
CA HIS A 307 -21.28 -6.73 -11.66
C HIS A 307 -20.48 -5.45 -11.34
N TYR A 308 -19.28 -5.59 -10.76
CA TYR A 308 -18.41 -4.44 -10.52
C TYR A 308 -17.97 -3.75 -11.81
N LEU A 309 -17.57 -4.51 -12.83
CA LEU A 309 -17.05 -3.98 -14.10
C LEU A 309 -18.13 -3.25 -14.90
N GLU A 310 -19.33 -3.78 -14.95
CA GLU A 310 -20.44 -3.25 -15.75
C GLU A 310 -21.14 -2.07 -15.09
N TYR A 311 -21.38 -2.15 -13.78
CA TYR A 311 -22.26 -1.21 -13.08
C TYR A 311 -21.56 -0.25 -12.11
N ALA A 312 -20.37 -0.58 -11.65
CA ALA A 312 -19.75 0.14 -10.53
C ALA A 312 -18.39 0.73 -10.84
N ARG A 313 -17.68 0.17 -11.82
CA ARG A 313 -16.34 0.64 -12.18
C ARG A 313 -16.43 1.93 -12.99
N PRO A 314 -15.74 3.02 -12.57
CA PRO A 314 -15.66 4.23 -13.37
C PRO A 314 -15.15 3.97 -14.81
N PRO A 315 -15.71 4.67 -15.83
CA PRO A 315 -15.33 4.49 -17.25
C PRO A 315 -14.01 5.23 -17.56
N VAL A 316 -12.90 4.61 -17.23
CA VAL A 316 -11.55 5.15 -17.49
C VAL A 316 -10.69 4.12 -18.22
N ASP A 317 -9.81 4.62 -19.08
CA ASP A 317 -8.85 3.81 -19.82
C ASP A 317 -7.65 3.46 -18.93
N ILE A 318 -7.85 2.46 -18.07
CA ILE A 318 -6.85 1.92 -17.16
C ILE A 318 -6.97 0.40 -17.20
N ASP A 319 -5.91 -0.30 -17.53
CA ASP A 319 -5.88 -1.78 -17.63
C ASP A 319 -6.13 -2.49 -16.31
N ARG A 320 -5.99 -1.81 -15.17
CA ARG A 320 -6.24 -2.41 -13.86
C ARG A 320 -7.72 -2.71 -13.67
N VAL A 321 -8.03 -3.92 -13.23
CA VAL A 321 -9.40 -4.32 -12.89
C VAL A 321 -9.95 -3.41 -11.79
N PHE A 322 -9.21 -3.27 -10.69
CA PHE A 322 -9.67 -2.50 -9.54
C PHE A 322 -9.08 -1.10 -9.51
N ILE A 323 -9.97 -0.12 -9.48
CA ILE A 323 -9.63 1.30 -9.39
C ILE A 323 -10.34 1.96 -8.21
N THR A 324 -9.92 3.19 -7.89
CA THR A 324 -10.58 4.01 -6.86
C THR A 324 -11.99 4.38 -7.34
N VAL A 325 -12.98 4.27 -6.44
CA VAL A 325 -14.37 4.66 -6.74
C VAL A 325 -14.54 6.17 -6.67
N MET A 326 -13.75 6.82 -5.82
CA MET A 326 -13.75 8.28 -5.70
C MET A 326 -12.55 8.87 -6.45
N ALA A 327 -12.74 10.06 -6.99
CA ALA A 327 -11.69 10.83 -7.64
C ALA A 327 -10.51 11.17 -6.69
N PRO A 328 -9.28 11.22 -7.18
CA PRO A 328 -8.91 10.92 -8.57
C PRO A 328 -8.99 9.43 -8.88
N TRP A 329 -9.59 9.10 -10.04
CA TRP A 329 -9.65 7.71 -10.47
C TRP A 329 -8.26 7.19 -10.84
N GLY A 330 -7.95 6.02 -10.35
CA GLY A 330 -6.66 5.40 -10.58
C GLY A 330 -6.56 4.02 -9.92
N PRO A 331 -5.47 3.29 -10.16
CA PRO A 331 -5.25 1.98 -9.57
C PRO A 331 -5.33 2.03 -8.04
N ILE A 332 -5.97 1.03 -7.43
CA ILE A 332 -6.00 0.93 -5.97
C ILE A 332 -4.64 0.55 -5.39
N SER A 333 -4.40 0.95 -4.17
CA SER A 333 -3.18 0.58 -3.42
C SER A 333 -3.44 -0.59 -2.45
N ARG A 334 -2.36 -1.18 -1.92
CA ARG A 334 -2.47 -2.18 -0.85
C ARG A 334 -3.15 -1.63 0.41
N ALA A 335 -3.07 -0.33 0.64
CA ALA A 335 -3.76 0.31 1.76
C ALA A 335 -5.28 0.24 1.55
N VAL A 336 -5.76 0.44 0.33
CA VAL A 336 -7.20 0.28 -0.01
C VAL A 336 -7.66 -1.15 0.25
N ILE A 337 -6.91 -2.18 -0.17
CA ILE A 337 -7.26 -3.59 0.11
C ILE A 337 -7.37 -3.85 1.62
N ARG A 338 -6.42 -3.34 2.41
CA ARG A 338 -6.48 -3.48 3.87
C ARG A 338 -7.71 -2.78 4.46
N GLN A 339 -8.03 -1.60 3.95
CA GLN A 339 -9.17 -0.81 4.37
C GLN A 339 -10.50 -1.48 4.00
N THR A 340 -10.57 -2.05 2.79
CA THR A 340 -11.72 -2.86 2.32
C THR A 340 -11.96 -4.03 3.27
N ALA A 341 -10.93 -4.81 3.58
CA ALA A 341 -11.02 -5.93 4.52
C ALA A 341 -11.51 -5.47 5.91
N ALA A 342 -10.91 -4.42 6.45
CA ALA A 342 -11.29 -3.90 7.77
C ALA A 342 -12.74 -3.39 7.81
N ARG A 343 -13.17 -2.65 6.79
CA ARG A 343 -14.56 -2.16 6.68
C ARG A 343 -15.58 -3.29 6.56
N ALA A 344 -15.29 -4.29 5.71
CA ALA A 344 -16.19 -5.42 5.52
C ALA A 344 -16.37 -6.23 6.82
N ILE A 345 -15.29 -6.51 7.54
CA ILE A 345 -15.31 -7.17 8.84
C ILE A 345 -16.12 -6.34 9.86
N GLN A 346 -15.90 -5.03 9.91
CA GLN A 346 -16.62 -4.13 10.80
C GLN A 346 -18.12 -4.07 10.49
N ARG A 347 -18.51 -3.97 9.22
CA ARG A 347 -19.92 -3.96 8.79
C ARG A 347 -20.66 -5.25 9.17
N ALA A 348 -19.97 -6.39 9.06
CA ALA A 348 -20.52 -7.67 9.47
C ALA A 348 -20.64 -7.84 10.98
N GLY A 349 -20.11 -6.92 11.79
CA GLY A 349 -20.10 -7.00 13.25
C GLY A 349 -19.23 -8.17 13.77
N ILE A 350 -18.23 -8.60 13.00
CA ILE A 350 -17.41 -9.78 13.34
C ILE A 350 -16.15 -9.36 14.10
N ARG A 351 -15.87 -10.07 15.19
CA ARG A 351 -14.63 -9.92 15.94
C ARG A 351 -13.55 -10.80 15.31
N ALA A 352 -12.83 -10.26 14.35
CA ALA A 352 -11.76 -10.99 13.68
C ALA A 352 -10.45 -10.98 14.49
N PRO A 353 -9.66 -12.06 14.43
CA PRO A 353 -8.36 -12.15 15.11
C PRO A 353 -7.34 -11.14 14.56
N THR A 354 -7.56 -10.64 13.34
CA THR A 354 -6.81 -9.57 12.71
C THR A 354 -7.69 -8.82 11.71
N SER A 355 -7.54 -7.52 11.61
CA SER A 355 -8.27 -6.66 10.65
C SER A 355 -7.63 -6.64 9.25
N GLY A 356 -6.55 -7.36 9.04
CA GLY A 356 -5.81 -7.35 7.77
C GLY A 356 -6.37 -8.33 6.74
N SER A 357 -6.16 -8.05 5.45
CA SER A 357 -6.60 -8.89 4.32
C SER A 357 -6.06 -10.34 4.34
N ARG A 358 -5.00 -10.61 5.11
CA ARG A 358 -4.44 -11.96 5.25
C ARG A 358 -5.39 -12.97 5.87
N VAL A 359 -6.32 -12.52 6.72
CA VAL A 359 -7.27 -13.41 7.39
C VAL A 359 -8.08 -14.21 6.39
N PHE A 360 -8.54 -13.60 5.28
CA PHE A 360 -9.29 -14.29 4.23
C PHE A 360 -8.49 -15.41 3.57
N ARG A 361 -7.21 -15.16 3.29
CA ARG A 361 -6.33 -16.19 2.74
C ARG A 361 -6.09 -17.35 3.72
N HIS A 362 -5.95 -17.05 5.01
CA HIS A 362 -5.84 -18.09 6.04
C HIS A 362 -7.16 -18.86 6.17
N SER A 363 -8.30 -18.16 6.08
CA SER A 363 -9.62 -18.82 6.06
C SER A 363 -9.79 -19.72 4.85
N ALA A 364 -9.45 -19.25 3.64
CA ALA A 364 -9.49 -20.08 2.42
C ALA A 364 -8.65 -21.35 2.56
N ALA A 365 -7.40 -21.22 3.06
CA ALA A 365 -6.53 -22.36 3.27
C ALA A 365 -7.09 -23.37 4.29
N THR A 366 -7.63 -22.85 5.40
CA THR A 366 -8.23 -23.70 6.44
C THR A 366 -9.50 -24.38 5.95
N THR A 367 -10.32 -23.70 5.17
CA THR A 367 -11.52 -24.28 4.55
C THR A 367 -11.16 -25.40 3.57
N MET A 368 -10.18 -25.18 2.68
CA MET A 368 -9.69 -26.21 1.75
C MET A 368 -9.18 -27.44 2.51
N LEU A 369 -8.42 -27.23 3.60
CA LEU A 369 -7.90 -28.33 4.41
C LEU A 369 -9.03 -29.15 5.04
N ARG A 370 -10.03 -28.50 5.64
CA ARG A 370 -11.20 -29.15 6.23
C ARG A 370 -12.09 -29.87 5.21
N GLN A 371 -12.03 -29.47 3.94
CA GLN A 371 -12.66 -30.14 2.82
C GLN A 371 -11.82 -31.32 2.27
N GLY A 372 -10.71 -31.66 2.92
CA GLY A 372 -9.86 -32.78 2.56
C GLY A 372 -8.78 -32.49 1.51
N ALA A 373 -8.55 -31.22 1.14
CA ALA A 373 -7.47 -30.89 0.21
C ALA A 373 -6.10 -31.15 0.87
N SER A 374 -5.18 -31.75 0.11
CA SER A 374 -3.82 -31.99 0.60
C SER A 374 -3.06 -30.68 0.83
N LEU A 375 -2.09 -30.68 1.74
CA LEU A 375 -1.22 -29.52 1.97
C LEU A 375 -0.45 -29.10 0.70
N GLN A 376 -0.16 -30.06 -0.19
CA GLN A 376 0.46 -29.79 -1.49
C GLN A 376 -0.52 -29.01 -2.38
N THR A 377 -1.76 -29.49 -2.53
CA THR A 377 -2.81 -28.81 -3.31
C THR A 377 -3.06 -27.40 -2.80
N ILE A 378 -3.16 -27.22 -1.48
CA ILE A 378 -3.30 -25.90 -0.85
C ILE A 378 -2.08 -25.02 -1.17
N GLY A 379 -0.87 -25.60 -1.10
CA GLY A 379 0.37 -24.92 -1.46
C GLY A 379 0.36 -24.42 -2.90
N ASP A 380 -0.08 -25.23 -3.83
CA ASP A 380 -0.14 -24.90 -5.26
C ASP A 380 -1.17 -23.80 -5.54
N ILE A 381 -2.39 -23.93 -5.02
CA ILE A 381 -3.46 -22.91 -5.16
C ILE A 381 -3.00 -21.57 -4.54
N LEU A 382 -2.44 -21.62 -3.35
CA LEU A 382 -1.96 -20.45 -2.66
C LEU A 382 -0.60 -19.96 -3.17
N ARG A 383 0.05 -20.68 -4.07
CA ARG A 383 1.35 -20.36 -4.66
C ARG A 383 2.42 -20.14 -3.58
N HIS A 384 2.55 -21.15 -2.70
CA HIS A 384 3.60 -21.18 -1.71
C HIS A 384 4.92 -21.62 -2.34
N THR A 385 6.01 -20.96 -1.99
CA THR A 385 7.35 -21.31 -2.48
C THR A 385 7.95 -22.53 -1.76
N SER A 386 7.36 -22.90 -0.61
CA SER A 386 7.78 -24.04 0.21
C SER A 386 6.55 -24.65 0.86
N ILE A 387 6.50 -25.98 0.88
CA ILE A 387 5.47 -26.77 1.56
C ILE A 387 5.38 -26.46 3.05
N GLU A 388 6.50 -26.10 3.69
CA GLU A 388 6.53 -25.66 5.09
C GLU A 388 5.60 -24.47 5.37
N THR A 389 5.32 -23.63 4.35
CA THR A 389 4.37 -22.53 4.49
C THR A 389 2.95 -23.06 4.59
N SER A 390 2.62 -24.15 3.89
CA SER A 390 1.33 -24.84 3.97
C SER A 390 1.21 -25.67 5.24
N ALA A 391 2.29 -26.26 5.75
CA ALA A 391 2.32 -27.02 6.99
C ALA A 391 1.83 -26.23 8.22
N HIS A 392 1.85 -24.89 8.13
CA HIS A 392 1.28 -24.03 9.17
C HIS A 392 -0.23 -24.31 9.38
N TYR A 393 -0.95 -24.67 8.32
CA TYR A 393 -2.39 -24.96 8.38
C TYR A 393 -2.72 -26.32 8.98
N ALA A 394 -1.82 -27.29 8.92
CA ALA A 394 -2.03 -28.60 9.55
C ALA A 394 -2.33 -28.53 11.06
N LYS A 395 -1.92 -27.46 11.71
CA LYS A 395 -2.14 -27.24 13.15
C LYS A 395 -3.59 -26.98 13.55
N VAL A 396 -4.47 -26.66 12.60
CA VAL A 396 -5.89 -26.41 12.85
C VAL A 396 -6.78 -27.56 12.41
N ASP A 397 -6.18 -28.62 11.89
CA ASP A 397 -6.85 -29.86 11.57
C ASP A 397 -6.82 -30.78 12.81
N ILE A 398 -7.76 -30.55 13.71
CA ILE A 398 -7.83 -31.27 14.98
C ILE A 398 -8.11 -32.74 14.73
N ASP A 399 -8.97 -33.06 13.77
CA ASP A 399 -9.36 -34.47 13.46
C ASP A 399 -8.15 -35.26 12.97
N LEU A 400 -7.35 -34.70 12.07
CA LEU A 400 -6.11 -35.31 11.62
C LEU A 400 -5.06 -35.41 12.73
N LEU A 401 -4.96 -34.38 13.57
CA LEU A 401 -4.03 -34.39 14.71
C LEU A 401 -4.41 -35.44 15.75
N GLN A 402 -5.68 -35.68 15.98
CA GLN A 402 -6.17 -36.75 16.88
C GLN A 402 -5.80 -38.13 16.39
N GLN A 403 -5.81 -38.36 15.05
CA GLN A 403 -5.43 -39.63 14.47
C GLN A 403 -3.96 -40.00 14.65
N VAL A 404 -3.08 -38.98 14.75
CA VAL A 404 -1.65 -39.18 14.94
C VAL A 404 -1.21 -38.98 16.40
N ALA A 405 -2.11 -38.47 17.24
CA ALA A 405 -1.84 -38.31 18.66
C ALA A 405 -1.71 -39.64 19.36
N ARG A 406 -0.60 -39.88 20.01
CA ARG A 406 -0.47 -41.05 20.90
C ARG A 406 -1.27 -40.81 22.19
N PRO A 407 -1.89 -41.86 22.78
CA PRO A 407 -2.48 -41.75 24.11
C PRO A 407 -1.43 -41.21 25.07
N TRP A 408 -1.85 -40.32 25.98
CA TRP A 408 -0.98 -39.83 27.01
C TRP A 408 -0.49 -41.03 27.82
N PRO A 409 0.82 -41.19 28.11
CA PRO A 409 1.28 -42.25 28.96
C PRO A 409 0.51 -42.13 30.28
N GLU A 410 -0.27 -43.12 30.64
CA GLU A 410 -0.86 -43.19 31.98
C GLU A 410 0.29 -43.15 32.96
N GLY A 411 0.39 -42.06 33.70
CA GLY A 411 1.47 -41.87 34.62
C GLY A 411 1.47 -43.00 35.64
N ALA A 412 2.54 -43.76 35.65
CA ALA A 412 2.84 -44.51 36.83
C ALA A 412 2.87 -43.49 37.98
N LEU A 413 1.89 -43.56 38.86
CA LEU A 413 1.90 -42.83 40.13
C LEU A 413 3.18 -43.24 40.84
N CYS A 414 4.19 -42.36 40.89
CA CYS A 414 5.29 -42.43 41.82
C CYS A 414 4.83 -41.94 43.16
#